data_a0934917113ae0cd67f88c0260e6c826
#
_entry.id   a0934917113ae0cd67f88c0260e6c826
#
_cell.length_a   1.000
_cell.length_b   1.000
_cell.length_c   1.000
_cell.angle_alpha   90.00
_cell.angle_beta   90.00
_cell.angle_gamma   90.00
#
_symmetry.space_group_name_H-M   'P 1'
#
loop_
_entity.id
_entity.type
_entity.pdbx_description
1 polymer ?
#
loop_
_entity_poly.entity_id
_entity_poly.type
_entity_poly.pdbx_seq_one_letter_code
_entity_poly.pdbx_strand_id
1 'polypeptide(L)'
;MCIRDRPTSAARLDGMYKRELLGTREVIPYDNIREADIFWEKRIWRNIDFREKINLPFTWPVDPFADIVYNAVVTGELKAYKPTYDDFREGLEYPIEELLLKFNRTDSLTIYDEETYEEKIVVTKTEFDYQTVQKIQIKEDWVFDEETSTMVVRIIGLTMIRDRLDPTTGEVLGQEPMFWIYYPDLRNIIIRHEVFNEKNSARTLTFEDIFEMRLFNSYIVKEDNVYDRLIENYATGIDQVLESEKIKQVIFDYEHNLWEF
;
A
#
# COMPACT_ATOMS: atom_id res chain seq x y z
N MET A 1 -11.72 -47.74 9.85
CA MET A 1 -10.78 -46.68 10.17
C MET A 1 -9.73 -46.71 9.08
N CYS A 2 -9.83 -45.87 8.05
CA CYS A 2 -8.88 -45.85 6.93
C CYS A 2 -7.60 -45.13 7.38
N ILE A 3 -6.52 -45.89 7.50
CA ILE A 3 -5.18 -45.34 7.63
C ILE A 3 -4.84 -44.72 6.26
N ARG A 4 -4.85 -43.40 6.17
CA ARG A 4 -4.35 -42.71 5.00
C ARG A 4 -2.83 -42.89 4.98
N ASP A 5 -2.34 -43.61 4.00
CA ASP A 5 -0.92 -43.76 3.75
C ASP A 5 -0.28 -42.38 3.61
N ARG A 6 0.66 -42.07 4.52
CA ARG A 6 1.46 -40.84 4.40
C ARG A 6 2.37 -40.98 3.20
N PRO A 7 2.38 -40.00 2.28
CA PRO A 7 3.42 -39.98 1.25
C PRO A 7 4.80 -39.86 1.91
N THR A 8 5.68 -40.77 1.58
CA THR A 8 7.01 -40.96 2.18
C THR A 8 8.04 -39.85 1.88
N SER A 9 7.63 -38.79 1.16
CA SER A 9 8.50 -37.66 0.78
C SER A 9 7.88 -36.29 1.02
N ALA A 10 7.02 -36.15 2.02
CA ALA A 10 6.46 -34.84 2.35
C ALA A 10 7.54 -33.92 2.92
N ALA A 11 7.67 -32.72 2.34
CA ALA A 11 8.46 -31.64 2.92
C ALA A 11 8.09 -31.45 4.40
N ARG A 12 9.09 -31.15 5.23
CA ARG A 12 8.86 -30.87 6.65
C ARG A 12 7.90 -29.68 6.76
N LEU A 13 6.84 -29.84 7.54
CA LEU A 13 5.87 -28.78 7.81
C LEU A 13 6.28 -28.06 9.08
N ASP A 14 6.18 -26.74 9.07
CA ASP A 14 6.31 -25.89 10.25
C ASP A 14 4.99 -25.80 11.03
N GLY A 15 4.17 -26.81 10.98
CA GLY A 15 2.89 -26.84 11.67
C GLY A 15 2.23 -28.21 11.63
N MET A 16 1.08 -28.31 12.31
CA MET A 16 0.31 -29.57 12.40
C MET A 16 -0.42 -29.90 11.10
N TYR A 17 -0.61 -28.95 10.19
CA TYR A 17 -1.33 -29.10 8.93
C TYR A 17 -0.68 -28.27 7.82
N LYS A 18 -0.91 -28.67 6.57
CA LYS A 18 -0.47 -27.92 5.38
C LYS A 18 -1.49 -26.83 5.06
N ARG A 19 -1.02 -25.59 4.91
CA ARG A 19 -1.83 -24.46 4.48
C ARG A 19 -1.90 -24.45 2.95
N GLU A 20 -3.06 -24.73 2.39
CA GLU A 20 -3.25 -24.79 0.92
C GLU A 20 -4.22 -23.71 0.42
N LEU A 21 -4.97 -23.08 1.34
CA LEU A 21 -6.06 -22.17 0.96
C LEU A 21 -5.61 -20.89 0.27
N LEU A 22 -4.42 -20.38 0.59
CA LEU A 22 -3.90 -19.15 -0.02
C LEU A 22 -3.66 -19.28 -1.53
N GLY A 23 -3.13 -20.41 -1.96
CA GLY A 23 -2.81 -20.66 -3.37
C GLY A 23 -4.03 -20.84 -4.29
N THR A 24 -5.22 -21.00 -3.71
CA THR A 24 -6.47 -21.23 -4.45
C THR A 24 -7.42 -20.04 -4.42
N ARG A 25 -7.06 -18.98 -3.70
CA ARG A 25 -7.89 -17.76 -3.62
C ARG A 25 -7.84 -17.00 -4.93
N GLU A 26 -9.01 -16.56 -5.37
CA GLU A 26 -9.19 -15.70 -6.53
C GLU A 26 -9.86 -14.40 -6.10
N VAL A 27 -9.49 -13.31 -6.75
CA VAL A 27 -10.08 -11.99 -6.51
C VAL A 27 -11.53 -11.99 -6.99
N ILE A 28 -12.44 -11.58 -6.12
CA ILE A 28 -13.84 -11.36 -6.49
C ILE A 28 -13.89 -10.05 -7.29
N PRO A 29 -14.34 -10.08 -8.56
CA PRO A 29 -14.47 -8.88 -9.35
C PRO A 29 -15.50 -7.94 -8.71
N TYR A 30 -15.24 -6.65 -8.83
CA TYR A 30 -16.21 -5.65 -8.40
C TYR A 30 -17.43 -5.65 -9.30
N ASP A 31 -18.57 -5.34 -8.73
CA ASP A 31 -19.76 -5.07 -9.50
C ASP A 31 -19.58 -3.79 -10.35
N ASN A 32 -20.16 -3.80 -11.55
CA ASN A 32 -20.04 -2.69 -12.49
C ASN A 32 -21.11 -1.65 -12.19
N ILE A 33 -20.67 -0.50 -11.68
CA ILE A 33 -21.54 0.64 -11.45
C ILE A 33 -21.64 1.45 -12.74
N ARG A 34 -22.85 1.72 -13.21
CA ARG A 34 -23.08 2.56 -14.41
C ARG A 34 -23.07 4.03 -14.00
N GLU A 35 -22.50 4.88 -14.83
CA GLU A 35 -22.46 6.33 -14.60
C GLU A 35 -23.87 6.93 -14.32
N ALA A 36 -24.91 6.37 -14.94
CA ALA A 36 -26.28 6.81 -14.75
C ALA A 36 -26.85 6.50 -13.35
N ASP A 37 -26.28 5.53 -12.64
CA ASP A 37 -26.73 5.07 -11.33
C ASP A 37 -25.93 5.77 -10.19
N ILE A 38 -24.94 6.61 -10.57
CA ILE A 38 -24.15 7.38 -9.60
C ILE A 38 -24.90 8.66 -9.27
N PHE A 39 -25.47 8.71 -8.06
CA PHE A 39 -26.14 9.91 -7.57
C PHE A 39 -25.18 10.91 -6.92
N TRP A 40 -24.13 10.41 -6.29
CA TRP A 40 -23.15 11.21 -5.59
C TRP A 40 -21.79 10.52 -5.59
N GLU A 41 -20.74 11.30 -5.79
CA GLU A 41 -19.36 10.83 -5.76
C GLU A 41 -18.49 11.83 -5.03
N LYS A 42 -17.55 11.33 -4.23
CA LYS A 42 -16.50 12.13 -3.62
C LYS A 42 -15.19 11.37 -3.61
N ARG A 43 -14.16 12.00 -4.13
CA ARG A 43 -12.80 11.46 -4.16
C ARG A 43 -12.01 11.98 -2.97
N ILE A 44 -11.34 11.07 -2.27
CA ILE A 44 -10.50 11.40 -1.12
C ILE A 44 -9.18 10.65 -1.16
N TRP A 45 -8.17 11.24 -0.53
CA TRP A 45 -6.87 10.62 -0.30
C TRP A 45 -6.65 10.48 1.19
N ARG A 46 -6.23 9.29 1.61
CA ARG A 46 -6.03 8.94 3.02
C ARG A 46 -4.64 8.36 3.22
N ASN A 47 -4.03 8.67 4.35
CA ASN A 47 -2.78 8.06 4.77
C ASN A 47 -3.04 7.01 5.85
N ILE A 48 -2.44 5.83 5.65
CA ILE A 48 -2.33 4.74 6.62
C ILE A 48 -0.93 4.84 7.21
N ASP A 49 -0.80 5.15 8.49
CA ASP A 49 0.50 5.25 9.18
C ASP A 49 0.84 3.91 9.84
N PHE A 50 1.99 3.33 9.50
CA PHE A 50 2.43 2.04 10.01
C PHE A 50 2.82 2.06 11.49
N ARG A 51 3.06 3.23 12.06
CA ARG A 51 3.37 3.39 13.49
C ARG A 51 2.15 3.15 14.38
N GLU A 52 0.95 3.18 13.82
CA GLU A 52 -0.26 2.88 14.55
C GLU A 52 -0.41 1.38 14.80
N LYS A 53 -0.80 1.02 16.03
CA LYS A 53 -0.87 -0.39 16.46
C LYS A 53 -1.74 -1.27 15.55
N ILE A 54 -2.85 -0.74 15.04
CA ILE A 54 -3.76 -1.50 14.16
C ILE A 54 -3.14 -1.76 12.78
N ASN A 55 -2.20 -0.91 12.36
CA ASN A 55 -1.55 -0.97 11.05
C ASN A 55 -0.22 -1.76 11.07
N LEU A 56 0.25 -2.20 12.23
CA LEU A 56 1.49 -2.99 12.36
C LEU A 56 1.54 -4.25 11.47
N PRO A 57 0.42 -4.94 11.16
CA PRO A 57 0.46 -6.08 10.25
C PRO A 57 1.04 -5.79 8.86
N PHE A 58 1.02 -4.54 8.39
CA PHE A 58 1.65 -4.15 7.11
C PHE A 58 3.19 -4.23 7.15
N THR A 59 3.78 -4.16 8.33
CA THR A 59 5.24 -4.21 8.55
C THR A 59 5.72 -5.56 9.05
N TRP A 60 4.92 -6.62 8.95
CA TRP A 60 5.29 -7.94 9.43
C TRP A 60 6.59 -8.43 8.75
N PRO A 61 7.67 -8.74 9.53
CA PRO A 61 9.00 -8.99 8.97
C PRO A 61 9.11 -10.21 8.05
N VAL A 62 8.15 -11.14 8.13
CA VAL A 62 8.14 -12.36 7.29
C VAL A 62 7.71 -12.04 5.87
N ASP A 63 6.72 -11.13 5.73
CA ASP A 63 6.15 -10.75 4.42
C ASP A 63 5.66 -9.29 4.48
N PRO A 64 6.58 -8.31 4.48
CA PRO A 64 6.19 -6.90 4.59
C PRO A 64 5.52 -6.41 3.31
N PHE A 65 4.42 -5.68 3.47
CA PHE A 65 3.64 -5.17 2.34
C PHE A 65 4.47 -4.37 1.32
N ALA A 66 5.37 -3.52 1.82
CA ALA A 66 6.21 -2.68 0.97
C ALA A 66 7.16 -3.50 0.08
N ASP A 67 7.66 -4.62 0.60
CA ASP A 67 8.56 -5.51 -0.14
C ASP A 67 7.79 -6.30 -1.22
N ILE A 68 6.60 -6.81 -0.88
CA ILE A 68 5.71 -7.48 -1.84
C ILE A 68 5.46 -6.58 -3.05
N VAL A 69 5.04 -5.35 -2.77
CA VAL A 69 4.68 -4.37 -3.81
C VAL A 69 5.89 -3.96 -4.64
N TYR A 70 7.03 -3.70 -4.00
CA TYR A 70 8.26 -3.34 -4.69
C TYR A 70 8.74 -4.46 -5.61
N ASN A 71 8.76 -5.70 -5.11
CA ASN A 71 9.17 -6.86 -5.88
C ASN A 71 8.24 -7.12 -7.07
N ALA A 72 6.92 -6.97 -6.89
CA ALA A 72 5.96 -7.11 -7.98
C ALA A 72 6.17 -6.08 -9.11
N VAL A 73 6.59 -4.87 -8.77
CA VAL A 73 6.95 -3.85 -9.77
C VAL A 73 8.27 -4.17 -10.46
N VAL A 74 9.28 -4.61 -9.70
CA VAL A 74 10.60 -4.97 -10.25
C VAL A 74 10.52 -6.19 -11.17
N THR A 75 9.69 -7.18 -10.84
CA THR A 75 9.45 -8.36 -11.70
C THR A 75 8.60 -8.04 -12.92
N GLY A 76 7.97 -6.89 -12.97
CA GLY A 76 7.09 -6.46 -14.07
C GLY A 76 5.68 -7.07 -14.01
N GLU A 77 5.30 -7.70 -12.90
CA GLU A 77 3.93 -8.18 -12.69
C GLU A 77 2.96 -7.01 -12.45
N LEU A 78 3.48 -5.88 -11.96
CA LEU A 78 2.71 -4.70 -11.63
C LEU A 78 3.31 -3.47 -12.29
N LYS A 79 2.44 -2.64 -12.87
CA LYS A 79 2.84 -1.35 -13.44
C LYS A 79 2.91 -0.28 -12.36
N ALA A 80 4.03 0.45 -12.34
CA ALA A 80 4.20 1.63 -11.51
C ALA A 80 3.97 2.90 -12.33
N TYR A 81 3.44 3.94 -11.68
CA TYR A 81 3.19 5.25 -12.27
C TYR A 81 3.98 6.32 -11.53
N LYS A 82 4.35 7.39 -12.24
CA LYS A 82 5.16 8.47 -11.65
C LYS A 82 4.43 9.16 -10.50
N PRO A 83 5.13 9.48 -9.39
CA PRO A 83 4.50 10.08 -8.22
C PRO A 83 4.05 11.53 -8.43
N THR A 84 4.44 12.14 -9.55
CA THR A 84 4.07 13.52 -9.89
C THR A 84 2.57 13.67 -10.18
N TYR A 85 1.96 12.62 -10.72
CA TYR A 85 0.55 12.60 -11.07
C TYR A 85 -0.08 11.36 -10.46
N ASP A 86 -1.23 11.52 -9.82
CA ASP A 86 -2.04 10.43 -9.29
C ASP A 86 -3.02 9.87 -10.33
N ASP A 87 -2.56 9.81 -11.59
CA ASP A 87 -3.31 9.37 -12.76
C ASP A 87 -2.67 8.09 -13.33
N PHE A 88 -3.52 7.16 -13.81
CA PHE A 88 -3.13 5.83 -14.29
C PHE A 88 -3.27 5.69 -15.80
N ARG A 89 -3.25 6.83 -16.55
CA ARG A 89 -3.35 6.81 -18.00
C ARG A 89 -2.10 6.22 -18.65
N GLU A 90 -2.29 5.67 -19.83
CA GLU A 90 -1.17 5.22 -20.66
C GLU A 90 -0.18 6.38 -20.93
N GLY A 91 1.11 6.07 -20.85
CA GLY A 91 2.19 7.04 -21.03
C GLY A 91 2.68 7.74 -19.77
N LEU A 92 2.00 7.55 -18.62
CA LEU A 92 2.47 8.01 -17.29
C LEU A 92 3.17 6.91 -16.50
N GLU A 93 3.41 5.77 -17.12
CA GLU A 93 4.11 4.66 -16.50
C GLU A 93 5.53 5.06 -16.07
N TYR A 94 5.96 4.54 -14.94
CA TYR A 94 7.31 4.75 -14.42
C TYR A 94 8.23 3.66 -14.95
N PRO A 95 9.24 3.98 -15.79
CA PRO A 95 10.15 2.97 -16.30
C PRO A 95 10.87 2.26 -15.17
N ILE A 96 10.91 0.93 -15.21
CA ILE A 96 11.55 0.10 -14.16
C ILE A 96 13.02 0.49 -13.99
N GLU A 97 13.72 0.84 -15.08
CA GLU A 97 15.12 1.25 -15.03
C GLU A 97 15.33 2.52 -14.20
N GLU A 98 14.48 3.55 -14.40
CA GLU A 98 14.53 4.79 -13.60
C GLU A 98 14.19 4.52 -12.13
N LEU A 99 13.24 3.62 -11.88
CA LEU A 99 12.82 3.21 -10.55
C LEU A 99 13.97 2.51 -9.82
N LEU A 100 14.62 1.55 -10.47
CA LEU A 100 15.78 0.84 -9.90
C LEU A 100 16.94 1.80 -9.59
N LEU A 101 17.23 2.75 -10.48
CA LEU A 101 18.26 3.75 -10.24
C LEU A 101 17.93 4.67 -9.05
N LYS A 102 16.66 4.94 -8.81
CA LYS A 102 16.23 5.80 -7.70
C LYS A 102 16.24 5.08 -6.35
N PHE A 103 15.84 3.80 -6.32
CA PHE A 103 15.64 3.07 -5.08
C PHE A 103 16.78 2.11 -4.75
N ASN A 104 17.48 1.57 -5.75
CA ASN A 104 18.69 0.78 -5.56
C ASN A 104 19.91 1.67 -5.80
N ARG A 105 20.50 2.14 -4.71
CA ARG A 105 21.66 3.03 -4.79
C ARG A 105 22.94 2.20 -4.89
N THR A 106 23.76 2.50 -5.88
CA THR A 106 25.11 1.94 -6.01
C THR A 106 26.09 3.03 -5.60
N ASP A 107 26.60 2.96 -4.39
CA ASP A 107 27.63 3.86 -3.90
C ASP A 107 29.01 3.21 -4.13
N SER A 108 29.92 3.93 -4.80
CA SER A 108 31.32 3.51 -4.94
C SER A 108 32.17 4.31 -3.98
N LEU A 109 32.71 3.65 -2.98
CA LEU A 109 33.67 4.25 -2.05
C LEU A 109 35.08 3.83 -2.47
N THR A 110 35.96 4.82 -2.68
CA THR A 110 37.39 4.56 -2.88
C THR A 110 38.02 4.46 -1.49
N ILE A 111 38.46 3.26 -1.14
CA ILE A 111 39.18 3.00 0.13
C ILE A 111 40.65 2.85 -0.23
N TYR A 112 41.51 3.61 0.45
CA TYR A 112 42.95 3.44 0.37
C TYR A 112 43.40 2.35 1.32
N ASP A 113 44.07 1.33 0.79
CA ASP A 113 44.68 0.29 1.60
C ASP A 113 45.94 0.87 2.26
N GLU A 114 45.96 0.88 3.60
CA GLU A 114 47.06 1.51 4.37
C GLU A 114 48.41 0.78 4.20
N GLU A 115 48.40 -0.50 3.79
CA GLU A 115 49.65 -1.26 3.60
C GLU A 115 50.19 -1.20 2.17
N THR A 116 49.32 -1.14 1.15
CA THR A 116 49.74 -1.19 -0.27
C THR A 116 49.64 0.16 -0.99
N TYR A 117 48.98 1.16 -0.40
CA TYR A 117 48.65 2.45 -1.02
C TYR A 117 47.89 2.34 -2.34
N GLU A 118 47.27 1.19 -2.59
CA GLU A 118 46.45 1.00 -3.78
C GLU A 118 45.02 1.45 -3.53
N GLU A 119 44.42 2.09 -4.53
CA GLU A 119 43.02 2.48 -4.51
C GLU A 119 42.14 1.26 -4.78
N LYS A 120 41.36 0.84 -3.80
CA LYS A 120 40.30 -0.17 -3.98
C LYS A 120 38.95 0.51 -4.08
N ILE A 121 38.27 0.36 -5.21
CA ILE A 121 36.91 0.80 -5.39
C ILE A 121 35.99 -0.29 -4.80
N VAL A 122 35.40 0.00 -3.64
CA VAL A 122 34.38 -0.86 -3.05
C VAL A 122 33.03 -0.35 -3.52
N VAL A 123 32.36 -1.14 -4.35
CA VAL A 123 31.01 -0.87 -4.82
C VAL A 123 30.04 -1.47 -3.81
N THR A 124 29.39 -0.61 -3.05
CA THR A 124 28.32 -0.98 -2.13
C THR A 124 26.99 -0.80 -2.85
N LYS A 125 26.26 -1.88 -3.07
CA LYS A 125 24.89 -1.83 -3.56
C LYS A 125 23.97 -1.79 -2.36
N THR A 126 23.25 -0.71 -2.20
CA THR A 126 22.17 -0.60 -1.22
C THR A 126 20.87 -0.97 -1.93
N GLU A 127 20.31 -2.11 -1.56
CA GLU A 127 19.00 -2.56 -2.04
C GLU A 127 17.89 -1.77 -1.34
N PHE A 128 16.69 -1.83 -1.88
CA PHE A 128 15.51 -1.21 -1.28
C PHE A 128 15.28 -1.74 0.14
N ASP A 129 15.15 -0.83 1.10
CA ASP A 129 14.83 -1.16 2.48
C ASP A 129 13.37 -0.80 2.78
N TYR A 130 12.53 -1.84 2.97
CA TYR A 130 11.12 -1.69 3.31
C TYR A 130 10.88 -0.97 4.64
N GLN A 131 11.85 -0.98 5.57
CA GLN A 131 11.74 -0.31 6.87
C GLN A 131 11.69 1.22 6.74
N THR A 132 12.16 1.76 5.62
CA THR A 132 12.08 3.19 5.32
C THR A 132 10.66 3.63 4.94
N VAL A 133 9.79 2.69 4.56
CA VAL A 133 8.39 2.99 4.24
C VAL A 133 7.59 3.09 5.53
N GLN A 134 7.04 4.29 5.78
CA GLN A 134 6.33 4.59 7.01
C GLN A 134 4.81 4.68 6.82
N LYS A 135 4.37 4.98 5.61
CA LYS A 135 2.96 5.19 5.31
C LYS A 135 2.58 4.66 3.95
N ILE A 136 1.29 4.34 3.81
CA ILE A 136 0.64 4.16 2.52
C ILE A 136 -0.38 5.27 2.35
N GLN A 137 -0.37 5.94 1.21
CA GLN A 137 -1.45 6.81 0.80
C GLN A 137 -2.34 6.07 -0.18
N ILE A 138 -3.65 6.07 0.09
CA ILE A 138 -4.67 5.49 -0.78
C ILE A 138 -5.51 6.59 -1.39
N LYS A 139 -5.86 6.42 -2.67
CA LYS A 139 -6.82 7.23 -3.42
C LYS A 139 -8.08 6.40 -3.57
N GLU A 140 -9.19 6.90 -3.07
CA GLU A 140 -10.45 6.19 -3.07
C GLU A 140 -11.61 7.07 -3.52
N ASP A 141 -12.57 6.45 -4.19
CA ASP A 141 -13.83 7.07 -4.58
C ASP A 141 -14.95 6.53 -3.71
N TRP A 142 -15.71 7.45 -3.11
CA TRP A 142 -16.91 7.18 -2.36
C TRP A 142 -18.09 7.50 -3.27
N VAL A 143 -18.85 6.49 -3.60
CA VAL A 143 -19.93 6.57 -4.58
C VAL A 143 -21.22 6.10 -3.93
N PHE A 144 -22.28 6.87 -4.05
CA PHE A 144 -23.63 6.40 -3.73
C PHE A 144 -24.25 5.81 -4.99
N ASP A 145 -24.49 4.52 -4.94
CA ASP A 145 -25.13 3.76 -6.02
C ASP A 145 -26.65 3.73 -5.80
N GLU A 146 -27.39 4.30 -6.75
CA GLU A 146 -28.84 4.38 -6.70
C GLU A 146 -29.50 2.99 -6.87
N GLU A 147 -28.88 2.09 -7.65
CA GLU A 147 -29.42 0.75 -7.88
C GLU A 147 -29.46 -0.08 -6.61
N THR A 148 -28.37 -0.06 -5.84
CA THR A 148 -28.28 -0.79 -4.57
C THR A 148 -28.71 0.04 -3.36
N SER A 149 -28.87 1.35 -3.54
CA SER A 149 -29.14 2.34 -2.47
C SER A 149 -28.11 2.26 -1.34
N THR A 150 -26.86 2.03 -1.67
CA THR A 150 -25.76 1.90 -0.69
C THR A 150 -24.58 2.78 -1.05
N MET A 151 -23.82 3.16 -0.01
CA MET A 151 -22.53 3.82 -0.19
C MET A 151 -21.46 2.77 -0.49
N VAL A 152 -20.85 2.84 -1.68
CA VAL A 152 -19.78 1.95 -2.13
C VAL A 152 -18.46 2.71 -2.12
N VAL A 153 -17.44 2.11 -1.52
CA VAL A 153 -16.08 2.67 -1.51
C VAL A 153 -15.17 1.83 -2.39
N ARG A 154 -14.51 2.49 -3.35
CA ARG A 154 -13.56 1.85 -4.25
C ARG A 154 -12.19 2.47 -4.10
N ILE A 155 -11.20 1.63 -3.79
CA ILE A 155 -9.81 2.05 -3.85
C ILE A 155 -9.39 2.02 -5.31
N ILE A 156 -8.92 3.18 -5.81
CA ILE A 156 -8.47 3.34 -7.19
C ILE A 156 -6.98 3.10 -7.31
N GLY A 157 -6.22 3.62 -6.34
CA GLY A 157 -4.79 3.46 -6.35
C GLY A 157 -4.17 3.68 -4.99
N LEU A 158 -2.91 3.28 -4.90
CA LEU A 158 -2.12 3.49 -3.70
C LEU A 158 -0.69 3.88 -4.05
N THR A 159 -0.05 4.60 -3.13
CA THR A 159 1.38 4.90 -3.18
C THR A 159 1.99 4.68 -1.81
N MET A 160 3.22 4.22 -1.80
CA MET A 160 4.02 4.09 -0.58
C MET A 160 4.78 5.38 -0.34
N ILE A 161 4.81 5.84 0.90
CA ILE A 161 5.55 7.02 1.34
C ILE A 161 6.70 6.54 2.20
N ARG A 162 7.93 6.85 1.76
CA ARG A 162 9.13 6.51 2.50
C ARG A 162 9.76 7.75 3.14
N ASP A 163 10.51 7.52 4.21
CA ASP A 163 11.38 8.52 4.79
C ASP A 163 12.64 8.66 3.95
N ARG A 164 12.96 9.90 3.57
CA ARG A 164 14.19 10.24 2.89
C ARG A 164 15.26 10.50 3.94
N LEU A 165 16.23 9.60 4.02
CA LEU A 165 17.34 9.71 4.96
C LEU A 165 18.51 10.49 4.35
N ASP A 166 19.18 11.28 5.17
CA ASP A 166 20.46 11.89 4.81
C ASP A 166 21.53 10.78 4.73
N PRO A 167 22.22 10.62 3.61
CA PRO A 167 23.23 9.59 3.44
C PRO A 167 24.44 9.73 4.39
N THR A 168 24.64 10.91 4.97
CA THR A 168 25.79 11.20 5.84
C THR A 168 25.45 11.05 7.31
N THR A 169 24.31 11.57 7.73
CA THR A 169 23.90 11.62 9.15
C THR A 169 22.89 10.55 9.52
N GLY A 170 22.18 9.97 8.53
CA GLY A 170 21.06 9.04 8.76
C GLY A 170 19.80 9.72 9.30
N GLU A 171 19.77 11.05 9.36
CA GLU A 171 18.60 11.80 9.82
C GLU A 171 17.52 11.85 8.74
N VAL A 172 16.25 11.89 9.17
CA VAL A 172 15.11 12.00 8.26
C VAL A 172 15.02 13.45 7.74
N LEU A 173 15.27 13.63 6.45
CA LEU A 173 15.16 14.92 5.76
C LEU A 173 13.72 15.28 5.39
N GLY A 174 12.84 14.27 5.25
CA GLY A 174 11.46 14.46 4.85
C GLY A 174 10.83 13.15 4.36
N GLN A 175 9.59 13.24 3.89
CA GLN A 175 8.85 12.11 3.34
C GLN A 175 8.65 12.31 1.84
N GLU A 176 8.78 11.24 1.07
CA GLU A 176 8.54 11.27 -0.38
C GLU A 176 7.67 10.10 -0.83
N PRO A 177 6.70 10.33 -1.72
CA PRO A 177 5.98 9.25 -2.37
C PRO A 177 6.92 8.52 -3.35
N MET A 178 6.81 7.19 -3.38
CA MET A 178 7.65 6.36 -4.23
C MET A 178 7.13 6.31 -5.66
N PHE A 179 5.99 5.68 -5.83
CA PHE A 179 5.28 5.52 -7.11
C PHE A 179 3.83 5.17 -6.82
N TRP A 180 2.95 5.51 -7.76
CA TRP A 180 1.55 5.11 -7.71
C TRP A 180 1.35 3.75 -8.34
N ILE A 181 0.38 3.02 -7.85
CA ILE A 181 -0.05 1.70 -8.33
C ILE A 181 -1.55 1.70 -8.49
N TYR A 182 -2.01 1.12 -9.59
CA TYR A 182 -3.42 0.88 -9.80
C TYR A 182 -3.90 -0.29 -8.95
N TYR A 183 -4.81 -0.03 -8.01
CA TYR A 183 -5.19 -1.00 -6.99
C TYR A 183 -5.87 -2.26 -7.55
N PRO A 184 -6.75 -2.20 -8.57
CA PRO A 184 -7.36 -3.42 -9.12
C PRO A 184 -6.35 -4.44 -9.67
N ASP A 185 -5.22 -3.98 -10.22
CA ASP A 185 -4.15 -4.88 -10.69
C ASP A 185 -3.39 -5.48 -9.49
N LEU A 186 -3.17 -4.69 -8.45
CA LEU A 186 -2.48 -5.11 -7.24
C LEU A 186 -3.26 -6.21 -6.49
N ARG A 187 -4.59 -6.22 -6.51
CA ARG A 187 -5.43 -7.21 -5.81
C ARG A 187 -5.02 -8.64 -6.13
N ASN A 188 -4.69 -8.94 -7.40
CA ASN A 188 -4.30 -10.27 -7.85
C ASN A 188 -2.99 -10.78 -7.22
N ILE A 189 -2.16 -9.86 -6.74
CA ILE A 189 -0.88 -10.16 -6.08
C ILE A 189 -1.11 -10.32 -4.58
N ILE A 190 -1.68 -9.31 -3.95
CA ILE A 190 -1.81 -9.24 -2.48
C ILE A 190 -2.76 -10.29 -1.89
N ILE A 191 -3.66 -10.87 -2.70
CA ILE A 191 -4.53 -11.96 -2.26
C ILE A 191 -3.75 -13.25 -1.92
N ARG A 192 -2.52 -13.39 -2.46
CA ARG A 192 -1.65 -14.56 -2.25
C ARG A 192 -0.73 -14.41 -1.04
N HIS A 193 -0.67 -13.21 -0.46
CA HIS A 193 0.22 -12.88 0.65
C HIS A 193 -0.55 -12.85 1.96
N GLU A 194 -0.05 -13.64 2.94
CA GLU A 194 -0.66 -13.77 4.26
C GLU A 194 -0.25 -12.59 5.14
N VAL A 195 -1.21 -12.12 5.92
CA VAL A 195 -0.99 -11.12 6.95
C VAL A 195 -1.05 -11.76 8.32
N PHE A 196 -0.18 -11.33 9.22
CA PHE A 196 -0.19 -11.79 10.60
C PHE A 196 -1.51 -11.44 11.30
N ASN A 197 -2.21 -12.46 11.78
CA ASN A 197 -3.45 -12.30 12.53
C ASN A 197 -3.19 -12.57 14.02
N GLU A 198 -3.08 -11.50 14.80
CA GLU A 198 -2.80 -11.56 16.24
C GLU A 198 -3.88 -12.35 17.02
N LYS A 199 -5.13 -12.30 16.56
CA LYS A 199 -6.26 -12.90 17.28
C LYS A 199 -6.44 -14.38 17.02
N ASN A 200 -6.10 -14.85 15.81
CA ASN A 200 -6.32 -16.24 15.42
C ASN A 200 -5.39 -16.65 14.28
N SER A 201 -4.29 -17.32 14.61
CA SER A 201 -3.33 -17.83 13.63
C SER A 201 -3.87 -18.95 12.72
N ALA A 202 -5.00 -19.55 13.04
CA ALA A 202 -5.65 -20.54 12.16
C ALA A 202 -6.44 -19.89 11.02
N ARG A 203 -6.90 -18.64 11.19
CA ARG A 203 -7.60 -17.87 10.16
C ARG A 203 -6.60 -17.07 9.36
N THR A 204 -6.37 -17.50 8.15
CA THR A 204 -5.52 -16.79 7.19
C THR A 204 -6.23 -15.53 6.70
N LEU A 205 -5.63 -14.37 7.00
CA LEU A 205 -6.03 -13.09 6.42
C LEU A 205 -5.02 -12.74 5.33
N THR A 206 -5.46 -12.11 4.26
CA THR A 206 -4.61 -11.56 3.20
C THR A 206 -4.60 -10.04 3.26
N PHE A 207 -3.65 -9.41 2.59
CA PHE A 207 -3.67 -7.95 2.47
C PHE A 207 -4.91 -7.46 1.71
N GLU A 208 -5.42 -8.25 0.77
CA GLU A 208 -6.67 -7.94 0.08
C GLU A 208 -7.84 -7.91 1.06
N ASP A 209 -7.95 -8.89 1.99
CA ASP A 209 -8.96 -8.89 3.05
C ASP A 209 -8.87 -7.64 3.94
N ILE A 210 -7.65 -7.16 4.25
CA ILE A 210 -7.47 -5.96 5.07
C ILE A 210 -8.01 -4.72 4.37
N PHE A 211 -7.72 -4.55 3.08
CA PHE A 211 -8.20 -3.39 2.33
C PHE A 211 -9.70 -3.43 2.10
N GLU A 212 -10.25 -4.56 1.67
CA GLU A 212 -11.68 -4.70 1.38
C GLU A 212 -12.55 -4.61 2.65
N MET A 213 -12.12 -5.23 3.75
CA MET A 213 -12.82 -5.13 5.04
C MET A 213 -12.46 -3.86 5.82
N ARG A 214 -11.58 -3.02 5.29
CA ARG A 214 -11.11 -1.76 5.91
C ARG A 214 -10.57 -1.96 7.33
N LEU A 215 -9.77 -3.02 7.55
CA LEU A 215 -9.18 -3.36 8.84
C LEU A 215 -7.90 -2.56 9.12
N PHE A 216 -7.94 -1.27 8.88
CA PHE A 216 -6.84 -0.33 9.10
C PHE A 216 -7.35 0.99 9.64
N ASN A 217 -6.50 1.73 10.33
CA ASN A 217 -6.76 3.11 10.68
C ASN A 217 -6.08 4.06 9.68
N SER A 218 -6.73 5.17 9.36
CA SER A 218 -6.23 6.14 8.40
C SER A 218 -6.85 7.52 8.62
N TYR A 219 -6.16 8.56 8.17
CA TYR A 219 -6.65 9.93 8.19
C TYR A 219 -6.66 10.53 6.78
N ILE A 220 -7.63 11.42 6.53
CA ILE A 220 -7.79 12.07 5.24
C ILE A 220 -6.74 13.18 5.12
N VAL A 221 -6.04 13.23 3.99
CA VAL A 221 -5.02 14.24 3.70
C VAL A 221 -5.42 15.19 2.60
N LYS A 222 -6.37 14.78 1.76
CA LYS A 222 -6.89 15.58 0.66
C LYS A 222 -8.30 15.12 0.32
N GLU A 223 -9.15 16.04 -0.04
CA GLU A 223 -10.41 15.80 -0.76
C GLU A 223 -10.32 16.42 -2.14
N ASP A 224 -11.17 15.99 -3.05
CA ASP A 224 -11.30 16.63 -4.35
C ASP A 224 -11.78 18.08 -4.17
N ASN A 225 -10.95 19.03 -4.59
CA ASN A 225 -11.22 20.45 -4.45
C ASN A 225 -10.70 21.23 -5.67
N VAL A 226 -11.31 22.38 -5.92
CA VAL A 226 -11.02 23.23 -7.10
C VAL A 226 -9.55 23.65 -7.21
N TYR A 227 -8.84 23.73 -6.08
CA TYR A 227 -7.45 24.18 -6.01
C TYR A 227 -6.47 23.02 -6.00
N ASP A 228 -6.95 21.78 -5.99
CA ASP A 228 -6.14 20.55 -5.89
C ASP A 228 -5.13 20.57 -4.71
N ARG A 229 -5.56 21.15 -3.57
CA ARG A 229 -4.71 21.36 -2.38
C ARG A 229 -4.84 20.22 -1.38
N LEU A 230 -3.70 19.86 -0.77
CA LEU A 230 -3.65 19.04 0.43
C LEU A 230 -4.13 19.84 1.64
N ILE A 231 -4.64 19.16 2.67
CA ILE A 231 -5.05 19.81 3.95
C ILE A 231 -3.85 20.54 4.58
N GLU A 232 -2.65 20.00 4.48
CA GLU A 232 -1.41 20.60 5.00
C GLU A 232 -1.08 21.98 4.39
N ASN A 233 -1.61 22.28 3.19
CA ASN A 233 -1.34 23.55 2.51
C ASN A 233 -2.15 24.72 3.08
N TYR A 234 -3.20 24.45 3.85
CA TYR A 234 -4.07 25.50 4.41
C TYR A 234 -4.39 25.33 5.90
N ALA A 235 -4.07 24.18 6.49
CA ALA A 235 -4.25 23.91 7.90
C ALA A 235 -2.94 23.42 8.52
N THR A 236 -2.68 23.70 9.78
CA THR A 236 -1.44 23.30 10.47
C THR A 236 -1.74 22.66 11.82
N GLY A 237 -0.93 21.63 12.18
CA GLY A 237 -1.02 21.00 13.48
C GLY A 237 -2.39 20.36 13.76
N ILE A 238 -3.06 20.80 14.84
CA ILE A 238 -4.35 20.27 15.27
C ILE A 238 -5.45 20.56 14.23
N ASP A 239 -5.39 21.71 13.56
CA ASP A 239 -6.39 22.09 12.56
C ASP A 239 -6.44 21.13 11.36
N GLN A 240 -5.32 20.49 11.01
CA GLN A 240 -5.30 19.42 9.99
C GLN A 240 -6.16 18.22 10.40
N VAL A 241 -6.05 17.81 11.66
CA VAL A 241 -6.83 16.68 12.20
C VAL A 241 -8.32 17.04 12.25
N LEU A 242 -8.65 18.23 12.69
CA LEU A 242 -10.03 18.71 12.73
C LEU A 242 -10.65 18.79 11.34
N GLU A 243 -9.89 19.26 10.34
CA GLU A 243 -10.39 19.32 8.96
C GLU A 243 -10.56 17.93 8.36
N SER A 244 -9.64 16.99 8.63
CA SER A 244 -9.77 15.58 8.26
C SER A 244 -11.05 14.95 8.84
N GLU A 245 -11.32 15.16 10.13
CA GLU A 245 -12.54 14.66 10.79
C GLU A 245 -13.82 15.35 10.26
N LYS A 246 -13.75 16.63 9.94
CA LYS A 246 -14.88 17.35 9.33
C LYS A 246 -15.25 16.80 7.96
N ILE A 247 -14.26 16.51 7.10
CA ILE A 247 -14.51 15.89 5.79
C ILE A 247 -15.16 14.50 5.98
N LYS A 248 -14.65 13.72 6.91
CA LYS A 248 -15.21 12.41 7.26
C LYS A 248 -16.65 12.54 7.76
N GLN A 249 -16.93 13.54 8.61
CA GLN A 249 -18.28 13.80 9.12
C GLN A 249 -19.24 14.18 7.99
N VAL A 250 -18.82 15.01 7.04
CA VAL A 250 -19.64 15.37 5.88
C VAL A 250 -20.07 14.15 5.07
N ILE A 251 -19.15 13.19 4.84
CA ILE A 251 -19.46 11.95 4.13
C ILE A 251 -20.45 11.11 4.94
N PHE A 252 -20.22 10.99 6.25
CA PHE A 252 -21.09 10.23 7.16
C PHE A 252 -22.50 10.85 7.25
N ASP A 253 -22.60 12.17 7.40
CA ASP A 253 -23.86 12.87 7.47
C ASP A 253 -24.64 12.75 6.15
N TYR A 254 -23.95 12.74 5.01
CA TYR A 254 -24.58 12.50 3.73
C TYR A 254 -25.22 11.12 3.67
N GLU A 255 -24.49 10.07 4.04
CA GLU A 255 -25.01 8.69 4.09
C GLU A 255 -26.20 8.59 5.07
N HIS A 256 -26.07 9.20 6.26
CA HIS A 256 -27.13 9.17 7.27
C HIS A 256 -28.41 9.87 6.80
N ASN A 257 -28.29 11.04 6.19
CA ASN A 257 -29.43 11.82 5.71
C ASN A 257 -30.22 11.12 4.59
N LEU A 258 -29.59 10.21 3.84
CA LEU A 258 -30.28 9.41 2.82
C LEU A 258 -31.27 8.39 3.41
N TRP A 259 -31.12 8.04 4.70
CA TRP A 259 -31.97 7.09 5.39
C TRP A 259 -33.12 7.76 6.20
N GLU A 260 -33.15 9.07 6.25
CA GLU A 260 -34.18 9.82 7.01
C GLU A 260 -35.48 10.08 6.22
N PHE A 261 -35.63 9.55 5.01
CA PHE A 261 -36.81 9.75 4.16
C PHE A 261 -37.70 8.50 4.11
#